data_6a4e013b12a81624d38dad4dca242faa
#
_entry.id   6a4e013b12a81624d38dad4dca242faa
#
_cell.length_a   1.000
_cell.length_b   1.000
_cell.length_c   1.000
_cell.angle_alpha   90.00
_cell.angle_beta   90.00
_cell.angle_gamma   90.00
#
_symmetry.space_group_name_H-M   'P 1'
#
loop_
_entity.id
_entity.type
_entity.pdbx_description
1 polymer ?
#
loop_
_entity_poly.entity_id
_entity_poly.type
_entity_poly.pdbx_seq_one_letter_code
_entity_poly.pdbx_strand_id
1 'polypeptide(L)'
;MNIFGHNFRLAIWGESHGPQIGISIDGVPAGIPLSAEDFEADLARRRSGARGTTPRREPDIPQIVSGLYNGMTTGAPLTIEFANTNTHSQDYSTVMRHYRPSHADLVAYHKFAGFNDPRGGGHFSARLTVALVAAGVVAKKMLPASIRFATRLTEIGGCTDPERFNEVLHAAAADRDSVGGIVECRVQGVPLGLGQPFFDSAESMIAHLLFAVPAVKGVEFGSGFAGARLRGSENNDSFTDCDGTTATNNAGGINGGITNGNEIVVRAALKPTPSIGREQITYNLATNRVEPLEIHGRHDVCVALRGAVVVEAAVAIALANFIRQ
;
A
#
# COMPACT_ATOMS: atom_id res chain seq x y z
N MET A 1 -4.44 5.82 -14.69
CA MET A 1 -5.14 6.99 -14.13
C MET A 1 -4.64 7.18 -12.70
N ASN A 2 -4.37 8.42 -12.30
CA ASN A 2 -3.78 8.74 -10.98
C ASN A 2 -4.84 9.28 -10.00
N ILE A 3 -6.12 9.05 -10.31
CA ILE A 3 -7.28 9.49 -9.54
C ILE A 3 -8.11 8.26 -9.17
N PHE A 4 -8.54 8.19 -7.92
CA PHE A 4 -9.39 7.14 -7.36
C PHE A 4 -10.50 7.75 -6.50
N GLY A 5 -11.62 7.04 -6.37
CA GLY A 5 -12.69 7.30 -5.40
C GLY A 5 -13.89 8.04 -5.96
N HIS A 6 -15.00 7.96 -5.21
CA HIS A 6 -16.29 8.60 -5.51
C HIS A 6 -16.59 9.71 -4.50
N ASN A 7 -16.73 9.36 -3.22
CA ASN A 7 -17.02 10.31 -2.13
C ASN A 7 -15.73 10.86 -1.50
N PHE A 8 -14.72 10.03 -1.36
CA PHE A 8 -13.37 10.39 -0.94
C PHE A 8 -12.43 10.19 -2.13
N ARG A 9 -12.23 11.25 -2.90
CA ARG A 9 -11.47 11.24 -4.15
C ARG A 9 -10.04 11.69 -3.90
N LEU A 10 -9.09 10.98 -4.44
CA LEU A 10 -7.68 11.32 -4.30
C LEU A 10 -6.97 11.30 -5.65
N ALA A 11 -6.00 12.21 -5.81
CA ALA A 11 -5.09 12.29 -6.93
C ALA A 11 -3.65 12.30 -6.42
N ILE A 12 -2.85 11.29 -6.81
CA ILE A 12 -1.42 11.20 -6.46
C ILE A 12 -0.61 11.77 -7.62
N TRP A 13 0.41 12.57 -7.30
CA TRP A 13 1.28 13.22 -8.27
C TRP A 13 2.74 13.26 -7.81
N GLY A 14 3.65 13.56 -8.74
CA GLY A 14 5.09 13.61 -8.54
C GLY A 14 5.81 12.29 -8.86
N GLU A 15 7.13 12.31 -8.80
CA GLU A 15 8.04 11.20 -9.08
C GLU A 15 9.06 11.01 -7.96
N SER A 16 9.63 9.80 -7.86
CA SER A 16 10.58 9.42 -6.81
C SER A 16 11.79 10.36 -6.70
N HIS A 17 12.27 10.90 -7.81
CA HIS A 17 13.42 11.80 -7.91
C HIS A 17 13.04 13.18 -8.45
N GLY A 18 11.74 13.49 -8.54
CA GLY A 18 11.24 14.86 -8.68
C GLY A 18 11.46 15.67 -7.40
N PRO A 19 11.21 16.98 -7.41
CA PRO A 19 11.43 17.85 -6.24
C PRO A 19 10.54 17.45 -5.07
N GLN A 20 9.33 17.00 -5.34
CA GLN A 20 8.35 16.60 -4.33
C GLN A 20 7.33 15.61 -4.88
N ILE A 21 6.62 14.98 -3.98
CA ILE A 21 5.45 14.15 -4.23
C ILE A 21 4.30 14.66 -3.38
N GLY A 22 3.07 14.47 -3.85
CA GLY A 22 1.92 14.88 -3.06
C GLY A 22 0.64 14.13 -3.41
N ILE A 23 -0.37 14.51 -2.68
CA ILE A 23 -1.73 14.03 -2.85
C ILE A 23 -2.71 15.19 -2.69
N SER A 24 -3.69 15.23 -3.59
CA SER A 24 -4.87 16.09 -3.45
C SER A 24 -6.08 15.22 -3.17
N ILE A 25 -6.82 15.55 -2.12
CA ILE A 25 -7.97 14.79 -1.62
C ILE A 25 -9.19 15.71 -1.68
N ASP A 26 -10.21 15.28 -2.39
CA ASP A 26 -11.51 15.96 -2.45
C ASP A 26 -12.57 15.11 -1.74
N GLY A 27 -13.59 15.75 -1.17
CA GLY A 27 -14.61 15.10 -0.36
C GLY A 27 -14.22 14.92 1.12
N VAL A 28 -13.31 15.73 1.63
CA VAL A 28 -13.04 15.80 3.07
C VAL A 28 -14.04 16.80 3.69
N PRO A 29 -14.87 16.39 4.67
CA PRO A 29 -15.81 17.30 5.34
C PRO A 29 -15.10 18.48 5.99
N ALA A 30 -15.76 19.63 6.05
CA ALA A 30 -15.29 20.76 6.83
C ALA A 30 -15.35 20.45 8.34
N GLY A 31 -14.42 21.02 9.11
CA GLY A 31 -14.45 20.96 10.58
C GLY A 31 -13.78 19.73 11.20
N ILE A 32 -13.02 18.94 10.43
CA ILE A 32 -12.18 17.86 10.99
C ILE A 32 -10.89 18.49 11.52
N PRO A 33 -10.54 18.29 12.81
CA PRO A 33 -9.24 18.73 13.34
C PRO A 33 -8.10 18.00 12.63
N LEU A 34 -7.14 18.75 12.09
CA LEU A 34 -5.99 18.18 11.39
C LEU A 34 -4.74 19.03 11.58
N SER A 35 -3.64 18.38 11.90
CA SER A 35 -2.32 18.99 12.03
C SER A 35 -1.23 18.07 11.47
N ALA A 36 0.00 18.56 11.34
CA ALA A 36 1.12 17.74 10.85
C ALA A 36 1.45 16.58 11.80
N GLU A 37 1.23 16.74 13.08
CA GLU A 37 1.47 15.74 14.13
C GLU A 37 0.59 14.50 13.99
N ASP A 38 -0.62 14.66 13.44
CA ASP A 38 -1.55 13.54 13.21
C ASP A 38 -0.99 12.45 12.27
N PHE A 39 -0.07 12.84 11.40
CA PHE A 39 0.53 11.94 10.41
C PHE A 39 1.73 11.16 10.96
N GLU A 40 2.33 11.63 12.07
CA GLU A 40 3.63 11.12 12.52
C GLU A 40 3.62 9.62 12.82
N ALA A 41 2.59 9.13 13.50
CA ALA A 41 2.51 7.72 13.90
C ALA A 41 2.54 6.78 12.68
N ASP A 42 1.73 7.06 11.66
CA ASP A 42 1.65 6.20 10.47
C ASP A 42 2.84 6.42 9.52
N LEU A 43 3.31 7.67 9.38
CA LEU A 43 4.50 7.96 8.59
C LEU A 43 5.76 7.32 9.20
N ALA A 44 5.90 7.28 10.53
CA ALA A 44 6.99 6.60 11.21
C ALA A 44 7.02 5.10 10.89
N ARG A 45 5.87 4.42 10.86
CA ARG A 45 5.75 3.00 10.46
C ARG A 45 6.18 2.76 9.02
N ARG A 46 6.03 3.76 8.14
CA ARG A 46 6.44 3.69 6.74
C ARG A 46 7.92 4.03 6.55
N ARG A 47 8.51 4.88 7.37
CA ARG A 47 9.91 5.29 7.22
C ARG A 47 10.85 4.09 7.21
N SER A 48 11.96 4.24 6.49
CA SER A 48 13.06 3.27 6.51
C SER A 48 13.90 3.44 7.79
N GLY A 49 14.68 2.41 8.11
CA GLY A 49 15.58 2.42 9.25
C GLY A 49 15.47 1.16 10.11
N ALA A 50 14.37 0.41 9.96
CA ALA A 50 14.28 -0.93 10.53
C ALA A 50 15.13 -1.91 9.72
N ARG A 51 15.53 -3.03 10.34
CA ARG A 51 16.27 -4.12 9.66
C ARG A 51 15.45 -4.65 8.48
N GLY A 52 16.11 -4.88 7.35
CA GLY A 52 15.44 -5.35 6.12
C GLY A 52 14.81 -4.24 5.27
N THR A 53 14.88 -2.98 5.69
CA THR A 53 14.43 -1.82 4.91
C THR A 53 15.60 -1.10 4.25
N THR A 54 15.31 -0.30 3.22
CA THR A 54 16.31 0.51 2.51
C THR A 54 17.05 1.46 3.44
N PRO A 55 18.36 1.70 3.22
CA PRO A 55 19.10 2.74 3.93
C PRO A 55 18.76 4.17 3.45
N ARG A 56 18.00 4.37 2.37
CA ARG A 56 17.50 5.68 1.96
C ARG A 56 16.57 6.23 3.04
N ARG A 57 16.90 7.36 3.62
CA ARG A 57 16.09 8.03 4.65
C ARG A 57 15.54 9.33 4.10
N GLU A 58 14.22 9.46 4.13
CA GLU A 58 13.50 10.71 3.87
C GLU A 58 12.80 11.14 5.16
N PRO A 59 12.76 12.44 5.47
CA PRO A 59 12.12 12.91 6.70
C PRO A 59 10.59 12.70 6.66
N ASP A 60 10.00 12.66 5.48
CA ASP A 60 8.55 12.48 5.26
C ASP A 60 7.72 13.48 6.09
N ILE A 61 8.10 14.76 6.08
CA ILE A 61 7.40 15.84 6.77
C ILE A 61 6.25 16.29 5.90
N PRO A 62 4.98 16.14 6.32
CA PRO A 62 3.82 16.56 5.54
C PRO A 62 3.70 18.10 5.55
N GLN A 63 3.51 18.70 4.38
CA GLN A 63 3.16 20.11 4.22
C GLN A 63 1.73 20.19 3.69
N ILE A 64 0.81 20.71 4.50
CA ILE A 64 -0.58 20.90 4.10
C ILE A 64 -0.67 22.28 3.45
N VAL A 65 -0.88 22.30 2.12
CA VAL A 65 -0.84 23.54 1.33
C VAL A 65 -2.22 24.06 0.92
N SER A 66 -3.26 23.27 1.10
CA SER A 66 -4.66 23.63 0.80
C SER A 66 -5.62 22.83 1.66
N GLY A 67 -6.85 23.33 1.85
CA GLY A 67 -7.93 22.63 2.53
C GLY A 67 -7.89 22.68 4.05
N LEU A 68 -7.00 23.50 4.65
CA LEU A 68 -6.87 23.66 6.11
C LEU A 68 -6.90 25.15 6.51
N TYR A 69 -7.65 25.49 7.54
CA TYR A 69 -7.67 26.82 8.16
C TYR A 69 -7.86 26.69 9.67
N ASN A 70 -7.03 27.37 10.46
CA ASN A 70 -7.05 27.33 11.93
C ASN A 70 -7.08 25.89 12.51
N GLY A 71 -6.33 24.97 11.92
CA GLY A 71 -6.26 23.58 12.37
C GLY A 71 -7.49 22.71 12.04
N MET A 72 -8.41 23.23 11.21
CA MET A 72 -9.62 22.52 10.78
C MET A 72 -9.68 22.42 9.26
N THR A 73 -10.17 21.29 8.75
CA THR A 73 -10.47 21.15 7.32
C THR A 73 -11.56 22.12 6.90
N THR A 74 -11.48 22.63 5.65
CA THR A 74 -12.38 23.66 5.16
C THR A 74 -13.48 23.15 4.22
N GLY A 75 -13.39 21.87 3.80
CA GLY A 75 -14.22 21.32 2.71
C GLY A 75 -13.68 21.62 1.32
N ALA A 76 -12.68 22.50 1.17
CA ALA A 76 -11.92 22.64 -0.07
C ALA A 76 -10.99 21.43 -0.27
N PRO A 77 -10.51 21.18 -1.51
CA PRO A 77 -9.56 20.09 -1.73
C PRO A 77 -8.34 20.19 -0.79
N LEU A 78 -8.11 19.13 -0.03
CA LEU A 78 -6.99 19.03 0.90
C LEU A 78 -5.76 18.55 0.13
N THR A 79 -4.70 19.35 0.09
CA THR A 79 -3.46 19.00 -0.61
C THR A 79 -2.31 18.90 0.39
N ILE A 80 -1.61 17.76 0.33
CA ILE A 80 -0.47 17.43 1.21
C ILE A 80 0.74 17.09 0.33
N GLU A 81 1.88 17.71 0.64
CA GLU A 81 3.12 17.60 -0.11
C GLU A 81 4.26 17.05 0.76
N PHE A 82 5.19 16.35 0.12
CA PHE A 82 6.40 15.81 0.73
C PHE A 82 7.61 16.13 -0.14
N ALA A 83 8.58 16.84 0.38
CA ALA A 83 9.84 17.11 -0.31
C ALA A 83 10.67 15.82 -0.46
N ASN A 84 11.33 15.67 -1.59
CA ASN A 84 12.34 14.65 -1.82
C ASN A 84 13.71 15.25 -1.54
N THR A 85 14.36 14.84 -0.45
CA THR A 85 15.62 15.44 0.01
C THR A 85 16.84 14.52 -0.14
N ASN A 86 16.61 13.22 -0.33
CA ASN A 86 17.66 12.19 -0.40
C ASN A 86 17.62 11.44 -1.75
N THR A 87 17.77 12.18 -2.85
CA THR A 87 17.78 11.63 -4.20
C THR A 87 19.22 11.49 -4.73
N HIS A 88 19.60 10.30 -5.17
CA HIS A 88 20.89 9.99 -5.81
C HIS A 88 20.64 9.49 -7.22
N SER A 89 20.40 10.43 -8.15
CA SER A 89 20.01 10.09 -9.54
C SER A 89 21.08 9.33 -10.31
N GLN A 90 22.35 9.46 -9.93
CA GLN A 90 23.49 8.75 -10.56
C GLN A 90 23.40 7.23 -10.39
N ASP A 91 22.78 6.74 -9.30
CA ASP A 91 22.62 5.30 -9.01
C ASP A 91 21.78 4.57 -10.07
N TYR A 92 21.07 5.31 -10.94
CA TYR A 92 20.13 4.75 -11.92
C TYR A 92 20.58 4.91 -13.37
N SER A 93 21.77 5.43 -13.64
CA SER A 93 22.27 5.66 -15.00
C SER A 93 22.38 4.38 -15.85
N THR A 94 22.74 3.25 -15.23
CA THR A 94 22.87 1.96 -15.90
C THR A 94 21.52 1.32 -16.21
N VAL A 95 20.50 1.53 -15.38
CA VAL A 95 19.18 0.89 -15.55
C VAL A 95 18.26 1.61 -16.54
N MET A 96 18.67 2.77 -17.08
CA MET A 96 17.87 3.52 -18.04
C MET A 96 17.60 2.78 -19.36
N ARG A 97 18.46 1.85 -19.74
CA ARG A 97 18.34 1.02 -20.96
C ARG A 97 18.59 -0.46 -20.73
N HIS A 98 19.07 -0.82 -19.54
CA HIS A 98 19.21 -2.20 -19.09
C HIS A 98 18.17 -2.46 -17.99
N TYR A 99 16.97 -2.84 -18.41
CA TYR A 99 15.79 -2.84 -17.53
C TYR A 99 15.87 -3.95 -16.47
N ARG A 100 15.46 -3.59 -15.27
CA ARG A 100 15.39 -4.51 -14.14
C ARG A 100 14.30 -5.58 -14.36
N PRO A 101 14.62 -6.87 -14.22
CA PRO A 101 13.62 -7.93 -14.27
C PRO A 101 12.47 -7.67 -13.27
N SER A 102 11.22 -7.90 -13.71
CA SER A 102 10.01 -7.71 -12.88
C SER A 102 9.76 -6.30 -12.34
N HIS A 103 10.54 -5.28 -12.77
CA HIS A 103 10.27 -3.87 -12.49
C HIS A 103 9.36 -3.25 -13.57
N ALA A 104 8.86 -2.04 -13.31
CA ALA A 104 8.04 -1.31 -14.27
C ALA A 104 8.84 -0.64 -15.42
N ASP A 105 10.17 -0.71 -15.43
CA ASP A 105 11.04 0.05 -16.33
C ASP A 105 10.65 -0.11 -17.82
N LEU A 106 10.57 -1.36 -18.30
CA LEU A 106 10.24 -1.65 -19.70
C LEU A 106 8.80 -1.22 -20.05
N VAL A 107 7.83 -1.59 -19.18
CA VAL A 107 6.41 -1.32 -19.47
C VAL A 107 6.09 0.16 -19.37
N ALA A 108 6.77 0.89 -18.50
CA ALA A 108 6.66 2.35 -18.39
C ALA A 108 7.23 3.03 -19.66
N TYR A 109 8.43 2.62 -20.10
CA TYR A 109 9.02 3.12 -21.32
C TYR A 109 8.08 2.96 -22.53
N HIS A 110 7.53 1.75 -22.72
CA HIS A 110 6.59 1.50 -23.82
C HIS A 110 5.29 2.30 -23.69
N LYS A 111 4.69 2.31 -22.49
CA LYS A 111 3.41 2.98 -22.27
C LYS A 111 3.48 4.48 -22.51
N PHE A 112 4.59 5.10 -22.14
CA PHE A 112 4.78 6.55 -22.21
C PHE A 112 5.76 6.97 -23.31
N ALA A 113 6.06 6.09 -24.26
CA ALA A 113 6.95 6.34 -25.40
C ALA A 113 8.31 6.93 -25.00
N GLY A 114 8.83 6.53 -23.84
CA GLY A 114 10.11 7.00 -23.30
C GLY A 114 10.08 8.34 -22.57
N PHE A 115 8.93 8.98 -22.43
CA PHE A 115 8.78 10.30 -21.77
C PHE A 115 8.53 10.20 -20.25
N ASN A 116 8.52 9.00 -19.67
CA ASN A 116 8.46 8.84 -18.22
C ASN A 116 9.80 9.18 -17.56
N ASP A 117 9.78 9.68 -16.31
CA ASP A 117 11.00 9.81 -15.50
C ASP A 117 11.45 8.42 -15.02
N PRO A 118 12.60 7.88 -15.47
CA PRO A 118 13.08 6.56 -15.07
C PRO A 118 13.80 6.56 -13.71
N ARG A 119 14.18 7.73 -13.17
CA ARG A 119 15.00 7.85 -11.98
C ARG A 119 14.27 7.31 -10.73
N GLY A 120 14.87 6.35 -10.05
CA GLY A 120 14.27 5.72 -8.88
C GLY A 120 12.91 5.04 -9.11
N GLY A 121 12.60 4.71 -10.37
CA GLY A 121 11.31 4.15 -10.78
C GLY A 121 10.22 5.20 -11.02
N GLY A 122 10.56 6.49 -10.93
CA GLY A 122 9.65 7.61 -11.25
C GLY A 122 8.34 7.54 -10.48
N HIS A 123 7.24 7.64 -11.22
CA HIS A 123 5.88 7.55 -10.67
C HIS A 123 5.48 6.12 -10.22
N PHE A 124 6.22 5.08 -10.63
CA PHE A 124 5.98 3.68 -10.23
C PHE A 124 6.70 3.29 -8.93
N SER A 125 7.43 4.22 -8.34
CA SER A 125 8.20 3.98 -7.13
C SER A 125 7.31 3.78 -5.90
N ALA A 126 7.70 2.84 -5.03
CA ALA A 126 7.08 2.71 -3.70
C ALA A 126 7.25 3.97 -2.82
N ARG A 127 8.10 4.92 -3.23
CA ARG A 127 8.22 6.25 -2.59
C ARG A 127 6.87 6.97 -2.55
N LEU A 128 6.06 6.86 -3.62
CA LEU A 128 4.76 7.53 -3.71
C LEU A 128 3.73 7.05 -2.69
N THR A 129 3.95 5.89 -2.07
CA THR A 129 3.05 5.39 -1.04
C THR A 129 3.00 6.26 0.23
N VAL A 130 3.94 7.22 0.41
CA VAL A 130 3.84 8.22 1.48
C VAL A 130 2.55 9.04 1.34
N ALA A 131 2.15 9.34 0.13
CA ALA A 131 0.91 10.03 -0.20
C ALA A 131 -0.33 9.19 0.18
N LEU A 132 -0.31 7.87 -0.10
CA LEU A 132 -1.39 6.96 0.34
C LEU A 132 -1.50 6.89 1.86
N VAL A 133 -0.36 6.83 2.57
CA VAL A 133 -0.38 6.81 4.04
C VAL A 133 -0.98 8.12 4.58
N ALA A 134 -0.61 9.26 4.03
CA ALA A 134 -1.21 10.54 4.42
C ALA A 134 -2.73 10.56 4.17
N ALA A 135 -3.20 10.10 3.00
CA ALA A 135 -4.63 9.98 2.75
C ALA A 135 -5.33 9.02 3.72
N GLY A 136 -4.64 7.92 4.10
CA GLY A 136 -5.13 6.97 5.10
C GLY A 136 -5.35 7.60 6.47
N VAL A 137 -4.47 8.50 6.90
CA VAL A 137 -4.64 9.27 8.15
C VAL A 137 -5.90 10.13 8.08
N VAL A 138 -6.08 10.87 6.99
CA VAL A 138 -7.30 11.69 6.78
C VAL A 138 -8.55 10.82 6.75
N ALA A 139 -8.50 9.70 6.02
CA ALA A 139 -9.61 8.75 5.96
C ALA A 139 -9.99 8.23 7.35
N LYS A 140 -9.01 7.82 8.17
CA LYS A 140 -9.25 7.36 9.55
C LYS A 140 -9.93 8.42 10.43
N LYS A 141 -9.60 9.70 10.24
CA LYS A 141 -10.27 10.80 10.96
C LYS A 141 -11.73 11.02 10.53
N MET A 142 -12.10 10.60 9.32
CA MET A 142 -13.49 10.66 8.83
C MET A 142 -14.32 9.46 9.29
N LEU A 143 -13.67 8.34 9.59
CA LEU A 143 -14.35 7.12 10.00
C LEU A 143 -14.91 7.22 11.43
N PRO A 144 -16.02 6.51 11.76
CA PRO A 144 -16.50 6.40 13.12
C PRO A 144 -15.42 6.02 14.12
N ALA A 145 -15.43 6.63 15.29
CA ALA A 145 -14.45 6.38 16.34
C ALA A 145 -14.46 4.92 16.88
N SER A 146 -15.48 4.12 16.56
CA SER A 146 -15.53 2.70 16.86
C SER A 146 -14.57 1.86 16.01
N ILE A 147 -14.22 2.34 14.82
CA ILE A 147 -13.39 1.59 13.87
C ILE A 147 -11.93 1.55 14.36
N ARG A 148 -11.39 0.34 14.45
CA ARG A 148 -10.02 0.07 14.86
C ARG A 148 -9.30 -0.78 13.82
N PHE A 149 -8.09 -0.40 13.50
CA PHE A 149 -7.22 -1.12 12.56
C PHE A 149 -6.13 -1.86 13.34
N ALA A 150 -5.89 -3.12 12.98
CA ALA A 150 -4.78 -3.92 13.45
C ALA A 150 -4.09 -4.57 12.24
N THR A 151 -2.87 -4.16 11.94
CA THR A 151 -2.15 -4.61 10.75
C THR A 151 -0.80 -5.20 11.15
N ARG A 152 -0.51 -6.40 10.64
CA ARG A 152 0.70 -7.16 10.93
C ARG A 152 1.20 -7.92 9.71
N LEU A 153 2.47 -8.30 9.74
CA LEU A 153 3.03 -9.29 8.85
C LEU A 153 2.67 -10.69 9.36
N THR A 154 2.16 -11.53 8.48
CA THR A 154 1.84 -12.93 8.78
C THR A 154 2.82 -13.89 8.13
N GLU A 155 3.58 -13.41 7.12
CA GLU A 155 4.58 -14.21 6.43
C GLU A 155 5.70 -13.33 5.86
N ILE A 156 6.95 -13.80 5.95
CA ILE A 156 8.11 -13.22 5.27
C ILE A 156 8.91 -14.36 4.62
N GLY A 157 9.06 -14.33 3.29
CA GLY A 157 9.87 -15.30 2.54
C GLY A 157 9.44 -16.76 2.76
N GLY A 158 8.12 -17.01 2.94
CA GLY A 158 7.57 -18.33 3.22
C GLY A 158 7.60 -18.73 4.70
N CYS A 159 8.22 -17.94 5.58
CA CYS A 159 8.22 -18.17 7.01
C CYS A 159 7.00 -17.51 7.66
N THR A 160 6.23 -18.26 8.44
CA THR A 160 5.03 -17.80 9.17
C THR A 160 5.27 -17.57 10.66
N ASP A 161 6.46 -17.88 11.16
CA ASP A 161 6.87 -17.67 12.54
C ASP A 161 7.50 -16.28 12.72
N PRO A 162 6.84 -15.34 13.41
CA PRO A 162 7.34 -13.98 13.59
C PRO A 162 8.70 -13.90 14.30
N GLU A 163 9.03 -14.86 15.17
CA GLU A 163 10.31 -14.88 15.89
C GLU A 163 11.48 -15.13 14.94
N ARG A 164 11.22 -15.80 13.82
CA ARG A 164 12.21 -16.14 12.80
C ARG A 164 12.28 -15.17 11.62
N PHE A 165 11.43 -14.15 11.56
CA PHE A 165 11.46 -13.17 10.47
C PHE A 165 12.81 -12.49 10.31
N ASN A 166 13.49 -12.18 11.42
CA ASN A 166 14.82 -11.58 11.39
C ASN A 166 15.89 -12.50 10.79
N GLU A 167 15.78 -13.82 10.97
CA GLU A 167 16.70 -14.80 10.36
C GLU A 167 16.53 -14.82 8.85
N VAL A 168 15.28 -14.84 8.37
CA VAL A 168 14.95 -14.82 6.93
C VAL A 168 15.47 -13.53 6.26
N LEU A 169 15.23 -12.38 6.90
CA LEU A 169 15.71 -11.10 6.40
C LEU A 169 17.24 -11.03 6.36
N HIS A 170 17.91 -11.58 7.38
CA HIS A 170 19.37 -11.61 7.42
C HIS A 170 19.95 -12.51 6.33
N ALA A 171 19.38 -13.69 6.12
CA ALA A 171 19.80 -14.61 5.07
C ALA A 171 19.65 -13.97 3.68
N ALA A 172 18.48 -13.39 3.39
CA ALA A 172 18.25 -12.70 2.12
C ALA A 172 19.22 -11.53 1.88
N ALA A 173 19.49 -10.74 2.93
CA ALA A 173 20.44 -9.64 2.84
C ALA A 173 21.88 -10.12 2.60
N ALA A 174 22.30 -11.22 3.26
CA ALA A 174 23.62 -11.83 3.05
C ALA A 174 23.80 -12.32 1.61
N ASP A 175 22.72 -12.85 1.02
CA ASP A 175 22.70 -13.31 -0.37
C ASP A 175 22.56 -12.16 -1.38
N ARG A 176 22.48 -10.91 -0.94
CA ARG A 176 22.21 -9.71 -1.75
C ARG A 176 20.89 -9.83 -2.55
N ASP A 177 19.91 -10.50 -1.98
CA ASP A 177 18.61 -10.82 -2.57
C ASP A 177 17.47 -10.15 -1.79
N SER A 178 16.23 -10.43 -2.17
CA SER A 178 15.03 -9.91 -1.51
C SER A 178 13.99 -11.01 -1.33
N VAL A 179 13.09 -10.80 -0.37
CA VAL A 179 11.96 -11.69 -0.10
C VAL A 179 10.65 -10.91 -0.11
N GLY A 180 9.57 -11.60 -0.43
CA GLY A 180 8.21 -11.09 -0.31
C GLY A 180 7.65 -11.27 1.10
N GLY A 181 6.39 -10.90 1.28
CA GLY A 181 5.68 -11.14 2.53
C GLY A 181 4.18 -10.96 2.38
N ILE A 182 3.44 -11.42 3.39
CA ILE A 182 2.00 -11.27 3.48
C ILE A 182 1.68 -10.33 4.64
N VAL A 183 0.88 -9.32 4.35
CA VAL A 183 0.34 -8.37 5.32
C VAL A 183 -1.12 -8.70 5.55
N GLU A 184 -1.52 -8.90 6.81
CA GLU A 184 -2.91 -9.01 7.24
C GLU A 184 -3.35 -7.70 7.88
N CYS A 185 -4.46 -7.14 7.40
CA CYS A 185 -5.15 -6.00 8.02
C CYS A 185 -6.51 -6.49 8.53
N ARG A 186 -6.76 -6.24 9.81
CA ARG A 186 -8.03 -6.51 10.49
C ARG A 186 -8.67 -5.19 10.89
N VAL A 187 -9.97 -5.07 10.64
CA VAL A 187 -10.73 -3.86 10.96
C VAL A 187 -11.95 -4.21 11.78
N GLN A 188 -11.99 -3.76 13.01
CA GLN A 188 -13.10 -3.94 13.94
C GLN A 188 -13.99 -2.70 14.01
N GLY A 189 -15.24 -2.87 14.43
CA GLY A 189 -16.18 -1.79 14.65
C GLY A 189 -16.75 -1.17 13.37
N VAL A 190 -16.58 -1.85 12.24
CA VAL A 190 -17.17 -1.44 10.97
C VAL A 190 -18.67 -1.70 11.03
N PRO A 191 -19.53 -0.69 10.77
CA PRO A 191 -20.98 -0.90 10.79
C PRO A 191 -21.43 -1.87 9.68
N LEU A 192 -22.51 -2.57 9.95
CA LEU A 192 -23.21 -3.36 8.96
C LEU A 192 -23.76 -2.44 7.86
N GLY A 193 -23.64 -2.85 6.59
CA GLY A 193 -24.30 -2.16 5.48
C GLY A 193 -23.42 -1.25 4.61
N LEU A 194 -22.10 -1.21 4.82
CA LEU A 194 -21.19 -0.48 3.92
C LEU A 194 -20.85 -1.32 2.69
N GLY A 195 -20.80 -0.68 1.54
CA GLY A 195 -20.56 -1.33 0.25
C GLY A 195 -21.81 -1.44 -0.60
N GLN A 196 -21.66 -1.99 -1.80
CA GLN A 196 -22.73 -2.15 -2.78
C GLN A 196 -22.62 -3.53 -3.44
N PRO A 197 -23.69 -4.07 -4.04
CA PRO A 197 -23.56 -5.25 -4.89
C PRO A 197 -22.77 -4.94 -6.16
N PHE A 198 -22.07 -5.95 -6.69
CA PHE A 198 -21.25 -5.94 -7.89
C PHE A 198 -19.99 -5.06 -7.80
N PHE A 199 -19.91 -3.96 -8.57
CA PHE A 199 -18.66 -3.29 -8.89
C PHE A 199 -18.08 -2.44 -7.75
N ASP A 200 -18.96 -1.85 -6.94
CA ASP A 200 -18.57 -1.05 -5.77
C ASP A 200 -18.73 -1.84 -4.46
N SER A 201 -18.54 -3.17 -4.54
CA SER A 201 -18.51 -4.01 -3.35
C SER A 201 -17.35 -3.61 -2.43
N ALA A 202 -17.51 -3.87 -1.14
CA ALA A 202 -16.47 -3.57 -0.17
C ALA A 202 -15.14 -4.27 -0.55
N GLU A 203 -15.21 -5.55 -0.97
CA GLU A 203 -14.02 -6.28 -1.45
C GLU A 203 -13.45 -5.65 -2.72
N SER A 204 -14.29 -5.26 -3.70
CA SER A 204 -13.82 -4.67 -4.95
C SER A 204 -13.08 -3.36 -4.72
N MET A 205 -13.61 -2.48 -3.88
CA MET A 205 -13.00 -1.19 -3.57
C MET A 205 -11.70 -1.35 -2.78
N ILE A 206 -11.70 -2.24 -1.77
CA ILE A 206 -10.49 -2.55 -1.01
C ILE A 206 -9.43 -3.18 -1.92
N ALA A 207 -9.79 -4.18 -2.72
CA ALA A 207 -8.86 -4.85 -3.63
C ALA A 207 -8.30 -3.89 -4.70
N HIS A 208 -9.13 -2.99 -5.25
CA HIS A 208 -8.68 -1.97 -6.21
C HIS A 208 -7.54 -1.11 -5.61
N LEU A 209 -7.73 -0.62 -4.39
CA LEU A 209 -6.70 0.17 -3.71
C LEU A 209 -5.47 -0.65 -3.34
N LEU A 210 -5.65 -1.89 -2.88
CA LEU A 210 -4.53 -2.77 -2.54
C LEU A 210 -3.68 -3.10 -3.77
N PHE A 211 -4.30 -3.39 -4.94
CA PHE A 211 -3.55 -3.59 -6.18
C PHE A 211 -2.92 -2.30 -6.75
N ALA A 212 -3.34 -1.12 -6.32
CA ALA A 212 -2.66 0.13 -6.63
C ALA A 212 -1.36 0.31 -5.81
N VAL A 213 -1.19 -0.41 -4.70
CA VAL A 213 0.05 -0.39 -3.91
C VAL A 213 1.16 -1.14 -4.68
N PRO A 214 2.32 -0.52 -4.95
CA PRO A 214 3.44 -1.20 -5.60
C PRO A 214 3.83 -2.49 -4.88
N ALA A 215 4.14 -3.52 -5.64
CA ALA A 215 4.50 -4.87 -5.23
C ALA A 215 3.34 -5.79 -4.81
N VAL A 216 2.14 -5.31 -4.60
CA VAL A 216 0.99 -6.19 -4.33
C VAL A 216 0.68 -7.04 -5.55
N LYS A 217 0.51 -8.36 -5.33
CA LYS A 217 0.25 -9.37 -6.36
C LYS A 217 -0.90 -10.31 -6.02
N GLY A 218 -1.37 -10.29 -4.80
CA GLY A 218 -2.51 -11.08 -4.36
C GLY A 218 -3.27 -10.37 -3.25
N VAL A 219 -4.58 -10.58 -3.22
CA VAL A 219 -5.48 -10.10 -2.17
C VAL A 219 -6.46 -11.21 -1.86
N GLU A 220 -6.72 -11.45 -0.59
CA GLU A 220 -7.76 -12.38 -0.15
C GLU A 220 -8.49 -11.85 1.09
N PHE A 221 -9.75 -12.27 1.24
CA PHE A 221 -10.62 -11.90 2.35
C PHE A 221 -11.02 -13.14 3.15
N GLY A 222 -11.09 -13.02 4.47
CA GLY A 222 -11.49 -14.12 5.35
C GLY A 222 -10.67 -15.37 5.15
N SER A 223 -11.32 -16.51 4.85
CA SER A 223 -10.65 -17.78 4.51
C SER A 223 -9.90 -17.75 3.18
N GLY A 224 -10.20 -16.77 2.30
CA GLY A 224 -9.50 -16.56 1.04
C GLY A 224 -9.42 -17.82 0.18
N PHE A 225 -8.24 -18.11 -0.37
CA PHE A 225 -8.03 -19.32 -1.19
C PHE A 225 -8.22 -20.64 -0.41
N ALA A 226 -8.08 -20.63 0.93
CA ALA A 226 -8.35 -21.83 1.73
C ALA A 226 -9.83 -22.22 1.69
N GLY A 227 -10.74 -21.23 1.63
CA GLY A 227 -12.18 -21.45 1.52
C GLY A 227 -12.59 -22.31 0.31
N ALA A 228 -11.85 -22.21 -0.81
CA ALA A 228 -12.11 -23.03 -1.99
C ALA A 228 -11.92 -24.55 -1.77
N ARG A 229 -11.28 -24.94 -0.65
CA ARG A 229 -11.03 -26.35 -0.27
C ARG A 229 -12.03 -26.85 0.77
N LEU A 230 -12.85 -25.95 1.31
CA LEU A 230 -13.86 -26.27 2.34
C LEU A 230 -15.18 -26.67 1.70
N ARG A 231 -15.96 -27.45 2.42
CA ARG A 231 -17.38 -27.65 2.10
C ARG A 231 -18.20 -26.45 2.57
N GLY A 232 -19.37 -26.22 1.99
CA GLY A 232 -20.24 -25.13 2.41
C GLY A 232 -20.57 -25.15 3.91
N SER A 233 -20.81 -26.37 4.46
CA SER A 233 -21.06 -26.55 5.89
C SER A 233 -19.88 -26.21 6.82
N GLU A 234 -18.67 -26.21 6.29
CA GLU A 234 -17.45 -25.85 7.01
C GLU A 234 -17.10 -24.36 6.86
N ASN A 235 -17.45 -23.78 5.68
CA ASN A 235 -17.17 -22.40 5.36
C ASN A 235 -18.26 -21.42 5.79
N ASN A 236 -19.51 -21.88 5.99
CA ASN A 236 -20.61 -20.99 6.32
C ASN A 236 -20.48 -20.44 7.76
N ASP A 237 -20.58 -19.13 7.87
CA ASP A 237 -20.52 -18.39 9.14
C ASP A 237 -21.95 -18.32 9.72
N SER A 238 -22.25 -19.18 10.71
CA SER A 238 -23.57 -19.21 11.35
C SER A 238 -23.80 -17.99 12.22
N PHE A 239 -24.96 -17.33 12.09
CA PHE A 239 -25.35 -16.23 12.96
C PHE A 239 -25.59 -16.69 14.40
N THR A 240 -25.11 -15.91 15.36
CA THR A 240 -25.26 -16.16 16.81
C THR A 240 -26.26 -15.22 17.47
N ASP A 241 -26.59 -14.12 16.81
CA ASP A 241 -27.56 -13.13 17.30
C ASP A 241 -28.29 -12.41 16.13
N CYS A 242 -29.21 -11.53 16.50
CA CYS A 242 -29.99 -10.74 15.53
C CYS A 242 -29.24 -9.53 14.96
N ASP A 243 -28.10 -9.19 15.48
CA ASP A 243 -27.26 -8.05 15.07
C ASP A 243 -26.25 -8.46 14.00
N GLY A 244 -26.22 -9.76 13.62
CA GLY A 244 -25.38 -10.28 12.56
C GLY A 244 -24.03 -10.82 13.01
N THR A 245 -23.80 -10.94 14.32
CA THR A 245 -22.59 -11.60 14.83
C THR A 245 -22.56 -13.07 14.39
N THR A 246 -21.39 -13.56 14.00
CA THR A 246 -21.20 -14.91 13.50
C THR A 246 -20.28 -15.74 14.40
N ALA A 247 -20.50 -17.06 14.44
CA ALA A 247 -19.68 -18.01 15.21
C ALA A 247 -18.25 -18.16 14.66
N THR A 248 -18.10 -17.99 13.35
CA THR A 248 -16.85 -17.99 12.60
C THR A 248 -16.81 -16.77 11.70
N ASN A 249 -15.70 -16.50 11.02
CA ASN A 249 -15.58 -15.34 10.12
C ASN A 249 -14.80 -15.72 8.85
N ASN A 250 -15.25 -16.78 8.20
CA ASN A 250 -14.68 -17.24 6.93
C ASN A 250 -14.91 -16.26 5.79
N ALA A 251 -16.03 -15.52 5.81
CA ALA A 251 -16.34 -14.46 4.86
C ALA A 251 -15.47 -13.21 5.06
N GLY A 252 -14.77 -13.09 6.21
CA GLY A 252 -13.91 -11.93 6.47
C GLY A 252 -14.66 -10.61 6.65
N GLY A 253 -15.87 -10.64 7.24
CA GLY A 253 -16.67 -9.46 7.58
C GLY A 253 -17.50 -8.90 6.43
N ILE A 254 -17.54 -9.55 5.26
CA ILE A 254 -18.22 -9.04 4.06
C ILE A 254 -19.03 -10.16 3.41
N ASN A 255 -20.32 -9.93 3.17
CA ASN A 255 -21.21 -10.85 2.48
C ASN A 255 -21.92 -10.13 1.31
N GLY A 256 -21.85 -10.68 0.12
CA GLY A 256 -22.50 -10.10 -1.06
C GLY A 256 -22.02 -8.69 -1.42
N GLY A 257 -20.78 -8.35 -1.04
CA GLY A 257 -20.18 -7.03 -1.30
C GLY A 257 -20.45 -5.99 -0.21
N ILE A 258 -21.11 -6.38 0.87
CA ILE A 258 -21.59 -5.47 1.93
C ILE A 258 -21.01 -5.93 3.27
N THR A 259 -20.56 -5.00 4.09
CA THR A 259 -20.05 -5.31 5.44
C THR A 259 -21.17 -5.87 6.32
N ASN A 260 -20.85 -6.94 7.03
CA ASN A 260 -21.83 -7.69 7.84
C ASN A 260 -21.76 -7.41 9.36
N GLY A 261 -20.97 -6.38 9.75
CA GLY A 261 -20.79 -6.02 11.17
C GLY A 261 -19.69 -6.79 11.90
N ASN A 262 -19.20 -7.89 11.35
CA ASN A 262 -18.05 -8.62 11.90
C ASN A 262 -16.73 -7.97 11.47
N GLU A 263 -15.62 -8.43 12.06
CA GLU A 263 -14.29 -7.94 11.75
C GLU A 263 -13.97 -8.16 10.27
N ILE A 264 -13.57 -7.10 9.55
CA ILE A 264 -13.02 -7.24 8.20
C ILE A 264 -11.62 -7.83 8.32
N VAL A 265 -11.37 -8.92 7.60
CA VAL A 265 -10.07 -9.57 7.51
C VAL A 265 -9.63 -9.61 6.07
N VAL A 266 -8.57 -8.87 5.73
CA VAL A 266 -7.99 -8.83 4.40
C VAL A 266 -6.49 -9.07 4.47
N ARG A 267 -5.95 -9.84 3.50
CA ARG A 267 -4.52 -10.09 3.34
C ARG A 267 -4.05 -9.65 1.97
N ALA A 268 -2.85 -9.05 1.95
CA ALA A 268 -2.19 -8.65 0.73
C ALA A 268 -0.81 -9.33 0.63
N ALA A 269 -0.56 -9.99 -0.49
CA ALA A 269 0.73 -10.60 -0.81
C ALA A 269 1.57 -9.58 -1.59
N LEU A 270 2.73 -9.23 -1.04
CA LEU A 270 3.71 -8.36 -1.67
C LEU A 270 4.88 -9.20 -2.21
N LYS A 271 5.16 -9.06 -3.51
CA LYS A 271 6.29 -9.75 -4.15
C LYS A 271 7.63 -9.23 -3.64
N PRO A 272 8.72 -10.01 -3.80
CA PRO A 272 10.08 -9.54 -3.55
C PRO A 272 10.40 -8.25 -4.33
N THR A 273 11.26 -7.41 -3.76
CA THR A 273 11.78 -6.22 -4.43
C THR A 273 12.58 -6.63 -5.66
N PRO A 274 12.26 -6.12 -6.87
CA PRO A 274 12.95 -6.56 -8.10
C PRO A 274 14.39 -6.02 -8.23
N SER A 275 14.70 -4.97 -7.49
CA SER A 275 16.06 -4.40 -7.44
C SER A 275 16.88 -5.16 -6.39
N ILE A 276 17.75 -6.06 -6.84
CA ILE A 276 18.61 -6.89 -6.00
C ILE A 276 20.07 -6.75 -6.39
N GLY A 277 20.97 -6.98 -5.45
CA GLY A 277 22.40 -6.91 -5.68
C GLY A 277 23.01 -8.19 -6.27
N ARG A 278 22.21 -9.22 -6.52
CA ARG A 278 22.64 -10.42 -7.26
C ARG A 278 22.65 -10.13 -8.75
N GLU A 279 23.62 -10.68 -9.46
CA GLU A 279 23.65 -10.65 -10.90
C GLU A 279 22.42 -11.37 -11.48
N GLN A 280 21.78 -10.72 -12.45
CA GLN A 280 20.64 -11.24 -13.18
C GLN A 280 20.92 -11.15 -14.69
N ILE A 281 20.54 -12.15 -15.44
CA ILE A 281 20.68 -12.13 -16.91
C ILE A 281 19.42 -11.54 -17.51
N THR A 282 19.54 -10.42 -18.22
CA THR A 282 18.40 -9.71 -18.82
C THR A 282 18.78 -8.95 -20.08
N TYR A 283 17.80 -8.51 -20.85
CA TYR A 283 18.01 -7.83 -22.11
C TYR A 283 18.38 -6.37 -21.92
N ASN A 284 19.48 -5.95 -22.53
CA ASN A 284 19.94 -4.57 -22.55
C ASN A 284 19.57 -3.91 -23.89
N LEU A 285 18.74 -2.90 -23.87
CA LEU A 285 18.32 -2.12 -25.05
C LEU A 285 19.43 -1.26 -25.64
N ALA A 286 20.46 -0.93 -24.87
CA ALA A 286 21.58 -0.13 -25.39
C ALA A 286 22.50 -0.97 -26.27
N THR A 287 22.76 -2.23 -25.90
CA THR A 287 23.66 -3.15 -26.61
C THR A 287 22.90 -4.11 -27.52
N ASN A 288 21.58 -4.20 -27.40
CA ASN A 288 20.70 -5.13 -28.10
C ASN A 288 21.07 -6.59 -27.85
N ARG A 289 21.43 -6.92 -26.60
CA ARG A 289 21.90 -8.26 -26.17
C ARG A 289 21.31 -8.65 -24.82
N VAL A 290 21.24 -9.97 -24.58
CA VAL A 290 21.00 -10.53 -23.25
C VAL A 290 22.35 -10.62 -22.56
N GLU A 291 22.50 -9.93 -21.44
CA GLU A 291 23.75 -9.80 -20.72
C GLU A 291 23.52 -9.62 -19.20
N PRO A 292 24.58 -9.76 -18.38
CA PRO A 292 24.48 -9.60 -16.93
C PRO A 292 24.08 -8.17 -16.52
N LEU A 293 23.19 -8.07 -15.55
CA LEU A 293 22.85 -6.86 -14.83
C LEU A 293 23.04 -7.06 -13.32
N GLU A 294 23.87 -6.24 -12.72
CA GLU A 294 23.99 -6.12 -11.27
C GLU A 294 23.51 -4.74 -10.85
N ILE A 295 22.58 -4.67 -9.90
CA ILE A 295 21.99 -3.42 -9.46
C ILE A 295 22.68 -3.00 -8.17
N HIS A 296 23.49 -1.94 -8.26
CA HIS A 296 24.10 -1.30 -7.12
C HIS A 296 23.17 -0.20 -6.64
N GLY A 297 22.65 -0.33 -5.41
CA GLY A 297 21.71 0.68 -4.88
C GLY A 297 21.15 0.33 -3.51
N ARG A 298 20.29 1.22 -3.03
CA ARG A 298 19.68 1.14 -1.69
C ARG A 298 18.25 0.64 -1.83
N HIS A 299 18.05 -0.66 -1.61
CA HIS A 299 16.74 -1.31 -1.81
C HIS A 299 16.27 -1.99 -0.53
N ASP A 300 14.94 -2.17 -0.41
CA ASP A 300 14.35 -2.94 0.67
C ASP A 300 14.62 -4.44 0.43
N VAL A 301 15.10 -5.14 1.44
CA VAL A 301 15.21 -6.61 1.44
C VAL A 301 13.81 -7.23 1.46
N CYS A 302 12.87 -6.61 2.22
CA CYS A 302 11.47 -6.99 2.22
C CYS A 302 10.59 -5.73 2.26
N VAL A 303 9.96 -5.40 1.14
CA VAL A 303 9.10 -4.21 1.04
C VAL A 303 7.83 -4.33 1.89
N ALA A 304 7.40 -5.54 2.25
CA ALA A 304 6.21 -5.78 3.07
C ALA A 304 6.33 -5.16 4.48
N LEU A 305 7.55 -5.03 5.02
CA LEU A 305 7.81 -4.37 6.30
C LEU A 305 7.25 -2.93 6.33
N ARG A 306 7.47 -2.19 5.26
CA ARG A 306 6.96 -0.82 5.10
C ARG A 306 5.58 -0.79 4.45
N GLY A 307 5.23 -1.88 3.76
CA GLY A 307 3.95 -2.08 3.10
C GLY A 307 2.77 -2.23 4.07
N ALA A 308 3.01 -2.67 5.30
CA ALA A 308 1.95 -2.93 6.28
C ALA A 308 1.06 -1.69 6.53
N VAL A 309 1.65 -0.54 6.83
CA VAL A 309 0.89 0.69 7.04
C VAL A 309 0.24 1.21 5.75
N VAL A 310 0.81 0.91 4.58
CA VAL A 310 0.23 1.28 3.28
C VAL A 310 -1.03 0.44 3.00
N VAL A 311 -1.00 -0.86 3.32
CA VAL A 311 -2.17 -1.75 3.25
C VAL A 311 -3.28 -1.23 4.16
N GLU A 312 -2.96 -0.88 5.39
CA GLU A 312 -3.91 -0.28 6.34
C GLU A 312 -4.52 1.01 5.82
N ALA A 313 -3.70 1.91 5.28
CA ALA A 313 -4.14 3.16 4.67
C ALA A 313 -5.09 2.91 3.49
N ALA A 314 -4.77 1.95 2.61
CA ALA A 314 -5.62 1.58 1.48
C ALA A 314 -6.99 1.09 1.95
N VAL A 315 -7.05 0.25 2.98
CA VAL A 315 -8.33 -0.21 3.56
C VAL A 315 -9.12 0.95 4.16
N ALA A 316 -8.47 1.85 4.90
CA ALA A 316 -9.13 3.03 5.47
C ALA A 316 -9.71 3.96 4.39
N ILE A 317 -8.97 4.20 3.29
CA ILE A 317 -9.42 4.99 2.15
C ILE A 317 -10.64 4.34 1.47
N ALA A 318 -10.64 3.02 1.31
CA ALA A 318 -11.78 2.29 0.75
C ALA A 318 -13.03 2.47 1.62
N LEU A 319 -12.90 2.30 2.94
CA LEU A 319 -14.01 2.45 3.88
C LEU A 319 -14.55 3.89 3.90
N ALA A 320 -13.67 4.90 3.82
CA ALA A 320 -14.07 6.30 3.75
C ALA A 320 -14.92 6.62 2.51
N ASN A 321 -14.77 5.88 1.42
CA ASN A 321 -15.60 6.05 0.21
C ASN A 321 -17.05 5.60 0.40
N PHE A 322 -17.36 4.74 1.38
CA PHE A 322 -18.72 4.28 1.67
C PHE A 322 -19.46 5.18 2.66
N ILE A 323 -18.75 6.03 3.38
CA ILE A 323 -19.37 6.97 4.31
C ILE A 323 -19.92 8.16 3.52
N ARG A 324 -21.24 8.33 3.59
CA ARG A 324 -21.89 9.52 3.04
C ARG A 324 -21.69 10.69 4.00
N GLN A 325 -21.35 11.81 3.44
CA GLN A 325 -21.26 13.09 4.16
C GLN A 325 -22.64 13.61 4.51
#